data_e33075735b9a1d77c763f88e728c3f64
#
_entry.id   e33075735b9a1d77c763f88e728c3f64
#
_cell.length_a   1.000
_cell.length_b   1.000
_cell.length_c   1.000
_cell.angle_alpha   90.00
_cell.angle_beta   90.00
_cell.angle_gamma   90.00
#
_symmetry.space_group_name_H-M   'P 1'
#
loop_
_entity.id
_entity.type
_entity.pdbx_description
1 polymer ?
#
loop_
_entity_poly.entity_id
_entity_poly.type
_entity_poly.pdbx_seq_one_letter_code
_entity_poly.pdbx_strand_id
1 'polypeptide(L)'
;IEAAEQTGLPVILMLPGFAFDRQEADAVLDFNLSRIKKAKATICYHLDHGASIEECYRAIHAGCSSVMFDGSKLPLEENIEKTRQVVKVARACGVSVEAEIGHVAAPEGSVEGSVAKEDLFTRPEDAVTFVEATGIDALAIAFGTVHGVYKGKPNLDFERLASIKSMEDVPLVKH
;
A
#
# COMPACT_ATOMS: atom_id res chain seq x y z
N ILE A 1 1.45 -19.34 -1.19
CA ILE A 1 2.73 -19.85 -1.71
C ILE A 1 2.46 -20.98 -2.72
N GLU A 2 1.73 -22.04 -2.34
CA GLU A 2 1.44 -23.19 -3.22
C GLU A 2 0.82 -22.79 -4.56
N ALA A 3 -0.16 -21.86 -4.55
CA ALA A 3 -0.76 -21.35 -5.79
C ALA A 3 0.26 -20.66 -6.70
N ALA A 4 1.17 -19.89 -6.13
CA ALA A 4 2.25 -19.24 -6.88
C ALA A 4 3.22 -20.27 -7.49
N GLU A 5 3.56 -21.32 -6.75
CA GLU A 5 4.42 -22.39 -7.23
C GLU A 5 3.75 -23.24 -8.33
N GLN A 6 2.45 -23.49 -8.23
CA GLN A 6 1.68 -24.24 -9.23
C GLN A 6 1.48 -23.46 -10.54
N THR A 7 1.29 -22.14 -10.43
CA THR A 7 1.04 -21.28 -11.60
C THR A 7 2.32 -20.69 -12.21
N GLY A 8 3.43 -20.69 -11.45
CA GLY A 8 4.67 -19.99 -11.83
C GLY A 8 4.55 -18.48 -11.79
N LEU A 9 3.47 -17.93 -11.22
CA LEU A 9 3.25 -16.49 -11.12
C LEU A 9 3.78 -15.94 -9.79
N PRO A 10 4.29 -14.69 -9.76
CA PRO A 10 4.68 -14.04 -8.51
C PRO A 10 3.44 -13.73 -7.66
N VAL A 11 3.64 -13.60 -6.36
CA VAL A 11 2.58 -13.24 -5.40
C VAL A 11 3.10 -12.23 -4.37
N ILE A 12 2.24 -11.29 -3.97
CA ILE A 12 2.45 -10.42 -2.83
C ILE A 12 1.73 -11.05 -1.64
N LEU A 13 2.49 -11.38 -0.60
CA LEU A 13 1.96 -11.86 0.67
C LEU A 13 1.88 -10.65 1.62
N MET A 14 0.67 -10.18 1.88
CA MET A 14 0.40 -8.96 2.63
C MET A 14 0.14 -9.27 4.10
N LEU A 15 0.66 -8.41 4.97
CA LEU A 15 0.37 -8.38 6.41
C LEU A 15 -0.06 -6.97 6.81
N PRO A 16 -1.21 -6.82 7.46
CA PRO A 16 -1.65 -5.52 7.96
C PRO A 16 -0.79 -5.06 9.15
N GLY A 17 -0.65 -3.73 9.32
CA GLY A 17 0.21 -3.12 10.35
C GLY A 17 -0.04 -3.67 11.76
N PHE A 18 -1.30 -3.89 12.13
CA PHE A 18 -1.64 -4.45 13.45
C PHE A 18 -1.08 -5.86 13.71
N ALA A 19 -0.69 -6.61 12.66
CA ALA A 19 -0.07 -7.91 12.83
C ALA A 19 1.32 -7.82 13.48
N PHE A 20 1.98 -6.65 13.36
CA PHE A 20 3.30 -6.40 13.95
C PHE A 20 3.25 -5.98 15.41
N ASP A 21 2.06 -5.63 15.94
CA ASP A 21 1.87 -5.20 17.34
C ASP A 21 1.44 -6.33 18.27
N ARG A 22 1.25 -7.54 17.74
CA ARG A 22 0.84 -8.70 18.51
C ARG A 22 2.03 -9.36 19.22
N GLN A 23 1.79 -9.92 20.40
CA GLN A 23 2.82 -10.61 21.18
C GLN A 23 3.44 -11.80 20.44
N GLU A 24 2.67 -12.42 19.52
CA GLU A 24 3.13 -13.56 18.70
C GLU A 24 3.62 -13.13 17.31
N ALA A 25 3.77 -11.84 17.05
CA ALA A 25 4.15 -11.32 15.73
C ALA A 25 5.44 -11.97 15.23
N ASP A 26 6.47 -12.03 16.05
CA ASP A 26 7.77 -12.59 15.67
C ASP A 26 7.67 -14.04 15.19
N ALA A 27 6.86 -14.88 15.88
CA ALA A 27 6.69 -16.26 15.49
C ALA A 27 5.98 -16.42 14.12
N VAL A 28 4.98 -15.57 13.85
CA VAL A 28 4.28 -15.54 12.56
C VAL A 28 5.21 -15.04 11.44
N LEU A 29 5.98 -14.02 11.72
CA LEU A 29 6.95 -13.45 10.78
C LEU A 29 8.03 -14.47 10.44
N ASP A 30 8.64 -15.11 11.44
CA ASP A 30 9.65 -16.15 11.26
C ASP A 30 9.12 -17.37 10.48
N PHE A 31 7.91 -17.81 10.78
CA PHE A 31 7.26 -18.88 10.04
C PHE A 31 7.09 -18.49 8.57
N ASN A 32 6.52 -17.32 8.29
CA ASN A 32 6.31 -16.85 6.93
C ASN A 32 7.63 -16.70 6.16
N LEU A 33 8.64 -16.06 6.75
CA LEU A 33 9.96 -15.90 6.14
C LEU A 33 10.63 -17.24 5.85
N SER A 34 10.51 -18.21 6.78
CA SER A 34 11.02 -19.56 6.56
C SER A 34 10.34 -20.25 5.37
N ARG A 35 9.04 -20.05 5.18
CA ARG A 35 8.28 -20.59 4.04
C ARG A 35 8.67 -19.87 2.73
N ILE A 36 8.79 -18.55 2.77
CA ILE A 36 9.19 -17.74 1.61
C ILE A 36 10.57 -18.12 1.10
N LYS A 37 11.56 -18.26 2.01
CA LYS A 37 12.93 -18.67 1.66
C LYS A 37 13.01 -20.07 0.99
N LYS A 38 12.04 -20.92 1.22
CA LYS A 38 11.97 -22.28 0.64
C LYS A 38 11.11 -22.35 -0.62
N ALA A 39 10.37 -21.30 -0.91
CA ALA A 39 9.48 -21.25 -2.07
C ALA A 39 10.27 -21.23 -3.39
N LYS A 40 9.70 -21.89 -4.40
CA LYS A 40 10.23 -21.88 -5.77
C LYS A 40 9.66 -20.73 -6.62
N ALA A 41 8.61 -20.06 -6.11
CA ALA A 41 8.01 -18.91 -6.75
C ALA A 41 8.59 -17.59 -6.20
N THR A 42 8.48 -16.52 -6.98
CA THR A 42 8.82 -15.17 -6.52
C THR A 42 7.73 -14.67 -5.57
N ILE A 43 8.10 -14.34 -4.35
CA ILE A 43 7.18 -13.87 -3.31
C ILE A 43 7.68 -12.54 -2.78
N CYS A 44 6.82 -11.53 -2.83
CA CYS A 44 7.00 -10.27 -2.12
C CYS A 44 6.33 -10.38 -0.76
N TYR A 45 7.04 -10.08 0.31
CA TYR A 45 6.49 -10.00 1.67
C TYR A 45 6.28 -8.53 2.02
N HIS A 46 5.03 -8.14 2.20
CA HIS A 46 4.59 -6.74 2.19
C HIS A 46 3.87 -6.34 3.47
N LEU A 47 4.25 -5.20 4.06
CA LEU A 47 3.45 -4.50 5.06
C LEU A 47 2.34 -3.74 4.34
N ASP A 48 1.09 -4.04 4.68
CA ASP A 48 -0.12 -3.43 4.16
C ASP A 48 -0.64 -2.38 5.15
N HIS A 49 -0.87 -1.16 4.70
CA HIS A 49 -1.36 -0.02 5.49
C HIS A 49 -0.58 0.24 6.80
N GLY A 50 0.72 0.47 6.70
CA GLY A 50 1.52 0.95 7.84
C GLY A 50 1.09 2.36 8.24
N ALA A 51 0.54 2.50 9.44
CA ALA A 51 -0.04 3.75 9.94
C ALA A 51 1.02 4.74 10.48
N SER A 52 2.26 4.30 10.62
CA SER A 52 3.36 5.14 11.11
C SER A 52 4.70 4.77 10.48
N ILE A 53 5.64 5.70 10.53
CA ILE A 53 7.02 5.48 10.09
C ILE A 53 7.65 4.31 10.88
N GLU A 54 7.36 4.24 12.18
CA GLU A 54 7.86 3.21 13.08
C GLU A 54 7.36 1.82 12.69
N GLU A 55 6.11 1.69 12.25
CA GLU A 55 5.58 0.42 11.73
C GLU A 55 6.32 -0.02 10.47
N CYS A 56 6.54 0.91 9.54
CA CYS A 56 7.34 0.63 8.34
C CYS A 56 8.75 0.17 8.69
N TYR A 57 9.39 0.83 9.65
CA TYR A 57 10.74 0.44 10.09
C TYR A 57 10.77 -0.92 10.78
N ARG A 58 9.76 -1.22 11.61
CA ARG A 58 9.63 -2.57 12.20
C ARG A 58 9.45 -3.64 11.14
N ALA A 59 8.62 -3.39 10.14
CA ALA A 59 8.40 -4.32 9.04
C ALA A 59 9.67 -4.56 8.21
N ILE A 60 10.43 -3.50 7.91
CA ILE A 60 11.74 -3.60 7.25
C ILE A 60 12.70 -4.45 8.10
N HIS A 61 12.79 -4.16 9.40
CA HIS A 61 13.64 -4.92 10.33
C HIS A 61 13.22 -6.39 10.42
N ALA A 62 11.92 -6.67 10.40
CA ALA A 62 11.36 -8.00 10.42
C ALA A 62 11.57 -8.81 9.12
N GLY A 63 12.09 -8.18 8.05
CA GLY A 63 12.43 -8.84 6.78
C GLY A 63 11.38 -8.74 5.70
N CYS A 64 10.44 -7.79 5.78
CA CYS A 64 9.58 -7.45 4.65
C CYS A 64 10.42 -6.94 3.48
N SER A 65 10.09 -7.38 2.27
CA SER A 65 10.73 -6.93 1.03
C SER A 65 10.03 -5.71 0.42
N SER A 66 8.87 -5.35 0.96
CA SER A 66 8.10 -4.17 0.58
C SER A 66 7.29 -3.66 1.78
N VAL A 67 7.10 -2.36 1.86
CA VAL A 67 6.29 -1.71 2.90
C VAL A 67 5.40 -0.65 2.28
N MET A 68 4.18 -0.52 2.77
CA MET A 68 3.30 0.60 2.48
C MET A 68 3.25 1.56 3.66
N PHE A 69 3.49 2.84 3.40
CA PHE A 69 3.18 3.90 4.33
C PHE A 69 1.85 4.55 3.94
N ASP A 70 0.83 4.39 4.78
CA ASP A 70 -0.49 4.99 4.56
C ASP A 70 -0.57 6.35 5.22
N GLY A 71 -0.23 7.38 4.45
CA GLY A 71 -0.38 8.79 4.81
C GLY A 71 -1.63 9.44 4.22
N SER A 72 -2.58 8.68 3.69
CA SER A 72 -3.76 9.19 2.96
C SER A 72 -4.64 10.15 3.76
N LYS A 73 -4.60 10.08 5.10
CA LYS A 73 -5.33 10.97 6.01
C LYS A 73 -4.59 12.27 6.33
N LEU A 74 -3.34 12.40 5.92
CA LEU A 74 -2.51 13.57 6.17
C LEU A 74 -2.65 14.59 5.04
N PRO A 75 -2.37 15.88 5.31
CA PRO A 75 -2.13 16.82 4.23
C PRO A 75 -1.02 16.34 3.30
N LEU A 76 -1.13 16.63 2.00
CA LEU A 76 -0.20 16.13 0.96
C LEU A 76 1.26 16.38 1.33
N GLU A 77 1.60 17.59 1.78
CA GLU A 77 2.97 17.96 2.15
C GLU A 77 3.51 17.15 3.32
N GLU A 78 2.68 16.90 4.34
CA GLU A 78 3.06 16.07 5.49
C GLU A 78 3.21 14.60 5.10
N ASN A 79 2.33 14.10 4.22
CA ASN A 79 2.43 12.76 3.66
C ASN A 79 3.75 12.60 2.88
N ILE A 80 4.08 13.57 2.01
CA ILE A 80 5.35 13.59 1.25
C ILE A 80 6.54 13.51 2.21
N GLU A 81 6.57 14.35 3.23
CA GLU A 81 7.72 14.39 4.16
C GLU A 81 7.92 13.08 4.91
N LYS A 82 6.84 12.48 5.42
CA LYS A 82 6.89 11.20 6.11
C LYS A 82 7.24 10.05 5.18
N THR A 83 6.65 10.02 3.98
CA THR A 83 6.95 9.00 2.97
C THR A 83 8.42 9.03 2.58
N ARG A 84 9.01 10.21 2.40
CA ARG A 84 10.46 10.37 2.11
C ARG A 84 11.34 9.76 3.19
N GLN A 85 10.95 9.88 4.46
CA GLN A 85 11.70 9.28 5.56
C GLN A 85 11.69 7.75 5.45
N VAL A 86 10.52 7.16 5.13
CA VAL A 86 10.39 5.71 4.91
C VAL A 86 11.23 5.28 3.70
N VAL A 87 11.09 5.97 2.56
CA VAL A 87 11.84 5.67 1.33
C VAL A 87 13.34 5.71 1.56
N LYS A 88 13.83 6.68 2.32
CA LYS A 88 15.26 6.79 2.63
C LYS A 88 15.82 5.55 3.32
N VAL A 89 15.10 5.02 4.32
CA VAL A 89 15.52 3.82 5.05
C VAL A 89 15.30 2.56 4.22
N ALA A 90 14.15 2.44 3.59
CA ALA A 90 13.80 1.29 2.77
C ALA A 90 14.81 1.07 1.63
N ARG A 91 15.19 2.14 0.91
CA ARG A 91 16.24 2.07 -0.12
C ARG A 91 17.58 1.57 0.39
N ALA A 92 17.99 2.04 1.56
CA ALA A 92 19.26 1.57 2.17
C ALA A 92 19.20 0.08 2.50
N CYS A 93 18.00 -0.48 2.72
CA CYS A 93 17.76 -1.88 3.02
C CYS A 93 17.39 -2.72 1.78
N GLY A 94 17.26 -2.13 0.59
CA GLY A 94 16.80 -2.82 -0.61
C GLY A 94 15.31 -3.23 -0.56
N VAL A 95 14.49 -2.46 0.15
CA VAL A 95 13.05 -2.68 0.35
C VAL A 95 12.26 -1.68 -0.50
N SER A 96 11.24 -2.15 -1.21
CA SER A 96 10.35 -1.30 -2.00
C SER A 96 9.34 -0.57 -1.12
N VAL A 97 8.92 0.61 -1.56
CA VAL A 97 7.94 1.43 -0.83
C VAL A 97 6.72 1.70 -1.71
N GLU A 98 5.57 1.37 -1.16
CA GLU A 98 4.27 1.82 -1.60
C GLU A 98 3.79 2.96 -0.70
N ALA A 99 3.02 3.90 -1.24
CA ALA A 99 2.35 4.92 -0.46
C ALA A 99 0.98 5.25 -1.06
N GLU A 100 0.12 5.89 -0.29
CA GLU A 100 -1.25 6.22 -0.68
C GLU A 100 -1.52 7.71 -0.61
N ILE A 101 -2.23 8.21 -1.62
CA ILE A 101 -2.81 9.55 -1.67
C ILE A 101 -4.27 9.51 -2.11
N GLY A 102 -5.03 10.50 -1.67
CA GLY A 102 -6.48 10.45 -1.74
C GLY A 102 -7.03 9.61 -0.57
N HIS A 103 -8.32 9.52 -0.45
CA HIS A 103 -8.93 8.80 0.66
C HIS A 103 -9.84 7.69 0.15
N VAL A 104 -9.44 6.44 0.38
CA VAL A 104 -10.30 5.28 0.16
C VAL A 104 -11.24 5.17 1.37
N ALA A 105 -12.54 5.34 1.13
CA ALA A 105 -13.52 5.29 2.20
C ALA A 105 -13.54 3.91 2.87
N ALA A 106 -13.36 3.89 4.19
CA ALA A 106 -13.48 2.67 4.97
C ALA A 106 -14.96 2.30 5.18
N PRO A 107 -15.31 1.02 5.20
CA PRO A 107 -16.68 0.57 5.49
C PRO A 107 -17.02 0.66 6.97
N GLU A 108 -16.08 0.98 7.82
CA GLU A 108 -16.22 0.99 9.27
C GLU A 108 -17.33 1.93 9.72
N GLY A 109 -18.42 1.30 10.19
CA GLY A 109 -19.48 2.05 10.87
C GLY A 109 -19.98 3.23 10.06
N SER A 110 -19.73 3.17 8.75
CA SER A 110 -20.09 4.23 7.86
C SER A 110 -21.58 4.41 7.97
N VAL A 111 -21.90 5.34 8.82
CA VAL A 111 -23.13 6.04 8.82
C VAL A 111 -23.36 6.38 7.37
N GLU A 112 -24.36 5.67 6.80
CA GLU A 112 -24.94 6.01 5.51
C GLU A 112 -24.01 5.88 4.31
N GLY A 113 -24.23 4.83 3.55
CA GLY A 113 -23.91 4.66 2.15
C GLY A 113 -22.83 5.59 1.61
N SER A 114 -21.58 5.35 1.98
CA SER A 114 -20.50 6.19 1.52
C SER A 114 -20.34 5.97 0.03
N VAL A 115 -21.03 6.78 -0.73
CA VAL A 115 -20.63 7.11 -2.08
C VAL A 115 -19.29 7.81 -1.89
N ALA A 116 -18.23 7.26 -2.47
CA ALA A 116 -16.94 7.93 -2.49
C ALA A 116 -17.18 9.35 -3.02
N LYS A 117 -16.98 10.35 -2.18
CA LYS A 117 -17.15 11.74 -2.59
C LYS A 117 -15.99 12.06 -3.51
N GLU A 118 -16.27 12.70 -4.65
CA GLU A 118 -15.25 13.11 -5.62
C GLU A 118 -14.10 13.91 -4.99
N ASP A 119 -14.39 14.66 -3.92
CA ASP A 119 -13.40 15.41 -3.13
C ASP A 119 -12.35 14.51 -2.44
N LEU A 120 -12.60 13.21 -2.34
CA LEU A 120 -11.67 12.23 -1.75
C LEU A 120 -10.81 11.54 -2.81
N PHE A 121 -11.10 11.73 -4.09
CA PHE A 121 -10.35 11.09 -5.16
C PHE A 121 -8.98 11.75 -5.34
N THR A 122 -8.00 10.93 -5.70
CA THR A 122 -6.65 11.39 -6.00
C THR A 122 -6.67 12.35 -7.19
N ARG A 123 -6.12 13.52 -7.03
CA ARG A 123 -5.94 14.48 -8.14
C ARG A 123 -4.71 14.08 -8.95
N PRO A 124 -4.78 14.08 -10.29
CA PRO A 124 -3.63 13.69 -11.13
C PRO A 124 -2.36 14.52 -10.84
N GLU A 125 -2.52 15.82 -10.60
CA GLU A 125 -1.40 16.73 -10.32
C GLU A 125 -0.74 16.41 -8.96
N ASP A 126 -1.54 16.01 -7.97
CA ASP A 126 -1.04 15.60 -6.66
C ASP A 126 -0.27 14.28 -6.76
N ALA A 127 -0.71 13.36 -7.64
CA ALA A 127 0.00 12.10 -7.91
C ALA A 127 1.40 12.36 -8.47
N VAL A 128 1.52 13.21 -9.49
CA VAL A 128 2.81 13.60 -10.06
C VAL A 128 3.71 14.23 -9.00
N THR A 129 3.20 15.23 -8.30
CA THR A 129 3.96 15.93 -7.24
C THR A 129 4.45 14.94 -6.18
N PHE A 130 3.60 14.00 -5.77
CA PHE A 130 3.91 13.04 -4.74
C PHE A 130 4.99 12.04 -5.19
N VAL A 131 4.85 11.46 -6.38
CA VAL A 131 5.81 10.49 -6.93
C VAL A 131 7.18 11.13 -7.12
N GLU A 132 7.24 12.30 -7.76
CA GLU A 132 8.49 13.03 -7.98
C GLU A 132 9.19 13.43 -6.67
N ALA A 133 8.41 13.88 -5.68
CA ALA A 133 8.96 14.30 -4.40
C ALA A 133 9.43 13.15 -3.52
N THR A 134 8.79 11.98 -3.58
CA THR A 134 9.05 10.86 -2.68
C THR A 134 9.94 9.78 -3.29
N GLY A 135 9.78 9.54 -4.59
CA GLY A 135 10.46 8.48 -5.31
C GLY A 135 10.05 7.08 -4.85
N ILE A 136 8.79 6.86 -4.54
CA ILE A 136 8.19 5.57 -4.21
C ILE A 136 8.23 4.59 -5.38
N ASP A 137 8.04 3.31 -5.11
CA ASP A 137 8.06 2.24 -6.10
C ASP A 137 6.65 1.83 -6.57
N ALA A 138 5.60 2.18 -5.81
CA ALA A 138 4.20 1.96 -6.15
C ALA A 138 3.31 3.02 -5.49
N LEU A 139 2.22 3.40 -6.17
CA LEU A 139 1.28 4.42 -5.70
C LEU A 139 -0.13 3.87 -5.62
N ALA A 140 -0.71 3.85 -4.43
CA ALA A 140 -2.13 3.60 -4.21
C ALA A 140 -2.92 4.89 -4.40
N ILE A 141 -4.02 4.81 -5.18
CA ILE A 141 -4.85 5.97 -5.53
C ILE A 141 -6.32 5.71 -5.21
N ALA A 142 -7.01 6.76 -4.79
CA ALA A 142 -8.46 6.76 -4.64
C ALA A 142 -9.13 7.20 -5.94
N PHE A 143 -9.93 6.31 -6.54
CA PHE A 143 -10.70 6.59 -7.76
C PHE A 143 -12.13 6.02 -7.71
N GLY A 144 -12.68 5.88 -6.50
CA GLY A 144 -14.03 5.36 -6.25
C GLY A 144 -14.09 3.96 -5.68
N THR A 145 -12.95 3.39 -5.30
CA THR A 145 -12.89 2.14 -4.55
C THR A 145 -13.25 2.36 -3.08
N VAL A 146 -13.69 1.30 -2.42
CA VAL A 146 -13.93 1.27 -0.97
C VAL A 146 -13.43 -0.05 -0.42
N HIS A 147 -12.96 -0.05 0.81
CA HIS A 147 -12.61 -1.28 1.51
C HIS A 147 -13.86 -2.11 1.84
N GLY A 148 -13.76 -3.43 1.70
CA GLY A 148 -14.81 -4.37 2.07
C GLY A 148 -15.91 -4.54 1.03
N VAL A 149 -17.14 -4.84 1.48
CA VAL A 149 -18.27 -5.17 0.60
C VAL A 149 -19.00 -3.91 0.17
N TYR A 150 -19.14 -3.71 -1.12
CA TYR A 150 -19.92 -2.60 -1.68
C TYR A 150 -21.40 -2.76 -1.32
N LYS A 151 -22.01 -1.70 -0.78
CA LYS A 151 -23.46 -1.66 -0.49
C LYS A 151 -24.30 -1.26 -1.71
N GLY A 152 -23.65 -0.98 -2.84
CA GLY A 152 -24.28 -0.57 -4.09
C GLY A 152 -23.34 -0.77 -5.27
N LYS A 153 -23.74 -0.29 -6.44
CA LYS A 153 -22.89 -0.33 -7.63
C LYS A 153 -21.70 0.62 -7.43
N PRO A 154 -20.45 0.15 -7.55
CA PRO A 154 -19.29 1.03 -7.47
C PRO A 154 -19.30 2.06 -8.60
N ASN A 155 -18.92 3.28 -8.27
CA ASN A 155 -18.71 4.36 -9.25
C ASN A 155 -17.20 4.60 -9.38
N LEU A 156 -16.56 3.85 -10.27
CA LEU A 156 -15.12 3.91 -10.48
C LEU A 156 -14.78 4.93 -11.57
N ASP A 157 -13.91 5.87 -11.27
CA ASP A 157 -13.42 6.90 -12.20
C ASP A 157 -12.21 6.36 -12.99
N PHE A 158 -12.49 5.61 -14.05
CA PHE A 158 -11.45 5.05 -14.92
C PHE A 158 -10.75 6.12 -15.77
N GLU A 159 -11.37 7.27 -16.01
CA GLU A 159 -10.72 8.37 -16.73
C GLU A 159 -9.62 8.99 -15.88
N ARG A 160 -9.87 9.17 -14.59
CA ARG A 160 -8.88 9.59 -13.60
C ARG A 160 -7.71 8.61 -13.51
N LEU A 161 -8.02 7.31 -13.38
CA LEU A 161 -7.00 6.26 -13.36
C LEU A 161 -6.11 6.31 -14.60
N ALA A 162 -6.72 6.43 -15.78
CA ALA A 162 -5.99 6.54 -17.05
C ALA A 162 -5.16 7.82 -17.14
N SER A 163 -5.70 8.95 -16.65
CA SER A 163 -4.98 10.21 -16.58
C SER A 163 -3.72 10.12 -15.72
N ILE A 164 -3.85 9.63 -14.50
CA ILE A 164 -2.69 9.44 -13.61
C ILE A 164 -1.66 8.50 -14.25
N LYS A 165 -2.11 7.36 -14.79
CA LYS A 165 -1.19 6.40 -15.44
C LYS A 165 -0.47 6.97 -16.65
N SER A 166 -1.08 7.92 -17.37
CA SER A 166 -0.43 8.58 -18.51
C SER A 166 0.64 9.59 -18.11
N MET A 167 0.61 10.06 -16.87
CA MET A 167 1.53 11.08 -16.34
C MET A 167 2.69 10.46 -15.55
N GLU A 168 2.51 9.23 -15.03
CA GLU A 168 3.48 8.54 -14.17
C GLU A 168 3.70 7.10 -14.58
N ASP A 169 4.97 6.70 -14.62
CA ASP A 169 5.36 5.32 -14.93
C ASP A 169 5.26 4.38 -13.73
N VAL A 170 5.13 4.93 -12.52
CA VAL A 170 5.02 4.15 -11.29
C VAL A 170 3.83 3.19 -11.36
N PRO A 171 3.96 1.95 -10.89
CA PRO A 171 2.83 1.03 -10.75
C PRO A 171 1.73 1.63 -9.87
N LEU A 172 0.48 1.56 -10.35
CA LEU A 172 -0.68 1.98 -9.59
C LEU A 172 -1.28 0.78 -8.87
N VAL A 173 -1.62 0.98 -7.61
CA VAL A 173 -2.25 -0.03 -6.74
C VAL A 173 -3.68 0.39 -6.42
N LYS A 174 -4.53 -0.61 -6.25
CA LYS A 174 -5.92 -0.43 -5.84
C LYS A 174 -6.13 -1.09 -4.48
N HIS A 175 -6.55 -0.31 -3.52
CA HIS A 175 -7.10 -0.75 -2.24
C HIS A 175 -8.61 -0.70 -2.19
#